data_75bea457df79a846bcc82d659b9bce29
#
_entry.id   75bea457df79a846bcc82d659b9bce29
#
_cell.length_a   1.000
_cell.length_b   1.000
_cell.length_c   1.000
_cell.angle_alpha   90.00
_cell.angle_beta   90.00
_cell.angle_gamma   90.00
#
_symmetry.space_group_name_H-M   'P 1'
#
loop_
_entity.id
_entity.type
_entity.pdbx_description
1 polymer ?
#
loop_
_entity_poly.entity_id
_entity_poly.type
_entity_poly.pdbx_seq_one_letter_code
_entity_poly.pdbx_strand_id
1 'polypeptide(L)'
;VAAIQYGNHDCSACIYDGEVQNYFLEERYSGKKHDLHHFEIYKQLLKVKEPIDLLVLCYFGDRTFMYEDGLKYLHIFLKAYKKKHGVIPEVIKDKRHHLAHAAGAYYNSGFDKSLVLVVDGSGSLDKLSFEAESVYLAEGLEFKEIYKNFIKLFPEQMDLPTETARLKKLHPSAEVHRESMMGLGYLYSAGAVMMGETALQAGKAMGLSAYGESNQTHIIKDYFVNDMLFQCREVN
;
A
#
# COMPACT_ATOMS: atom_id res chain seq x y z
N VAL A 1 9.10 -11.29 15.68
CA VAL A 1 8.80 -10.03 14.99
C VAL A 1 7.29 -9.88 14.84
N ALA A 2 6.76 -8.68 15.01
CA ALA A 2 5.39 -8.36 14.62
C ALA A 2 5.39 -7.15 13.67
N ALA A 3 4.45 -7.12 12.73
CA ALA A 3 4.23 -5.97 11.86
C ALA A 3 2.79 -5.49 11.99
N ILE A 4 2.59 -4.18 11.93
CA ILE A 4 1.27 -3.54 11.96
C ILE A 4 1.16 -2.62 10.76
N GLN A 5 0.11 -2.78 10.00
CA GLN A 5 -0.26 -1.87 8.92
C GLN A 5 -1.10 -0.71 9.48
N TYR A 6 -0.59 0.50 9.28
CA TYR A 6 -1.31 1.76 9.49
C TYR A 6 -1.77 2.29 8.13
N GLY A 7 -2.88 1.77 7.65
CA GLY A 7 -3.47 2.21 6.38
C GLY A 7 -4.49 3.32 6.56
N ASN A 8 -4.98 3.82 5.44
CA ASN A 8 -6.17 4.65 5.36
C ASN A 8 -7.46 3.80 5.28
N HIS A 9 -7.31 2.49 5.20
CA HIS A 9 -8.33 1.44 5.28
C HIS A 9 -7.64 0.12 5.67
N ASP A 10 -8.39 -0.82 6.24
CA ASP A 10 -7.94 -2.20 6.51
C ASP A 10 -6.70 -2.31 7.41
N CYS A 11 -6.85 -1.94 8.67
CA CYS A 11 -5.79 -2.14 9.64
C CYS A 11 -5.54 -3.61 9.93
N SER A 12 -4.29 -4.02 9.89
CA SER A 12 -3.90 -5.42 10.12
C SER A 12 -2.60 -5.52 10.92
N ALA A 13 -2.40 -6.70 11.50
CA ALA A 13 -1.12 -7.07 12.10
C ALA A 13 -0.77 -8.52 11.78
N CYS A 14 0.52 -8.82 11.73
CA CYS A 14 1.00 -10.19 11.64
C CYS A 14 2.12 -10.45 12.65
N ILE A 15 2.31 -11.72 12.98
CA ILE A 15 3.41 -12.22 13.80
C ILE A 15 4.22 -13.19 12.93
N TYR A 16 5.53 -13.00 12.93
CA TYR A 16 6.49 -13.77 12.16
C TYR A 16 7.60 -14.30 13.08
N ASP A 17 7.85 -15.60 12.97
CA ASP A 17 8.93 -16.29 13.66
C ASP A 17 9.49 -17.39 12.72
N GLY A 18 10.21 -16.96 11.69
CA GLY A 18 10.64 -17.81 10.57
C GLY A 18 9.54 -18.09 9.54
N GLU A 19 8.29 -18.10 9.96
CA GLU A 19 7.07 -18.16 9.12
C GLU A 19 5.96 -17.30 9.74
N VAL A 20 4.91 -17.01 8.97
CA VAL A 20 3.74 -16.27 9.49
C VAL A 20 2.96 -17.14 10.45
N GLN A 21 3.04 -16.84 11.73
CA GLN A 21 2.36 -17.56 12.81
C GLN A 21 0.90 -17.15 12.95
N ASN A 22 0.64 -15.86 12.85
CA ASN A 22 -0.70 -15.28 13.01
C ASN A 22 -0.87 -14.03 12.13
N TYR A 23 -2.08 -13.87 11.62
CA TYR A 23 -2.52 -12.68 10.93
C TYR A 23 -3.84 -12.19 11.52
N PHE A 24 -3.91 -10.90 11.83
CA PHE A 24 -5.07 -10.25 12.44
C PHE A 24 -5.53 -9.10 11.53
N LEU A 25 -6.81 -9.04 11.24
CA LEU A 25 -7.44 -7.97 10.51
C LEU A 25 -8.48 -7.30 11.43
N GLU A 26 -8.36 -5.99 11.66
CA GLU A 26 -9.20 -5.24 12.60
C GLU A 26 -10.69 -5.48 12.35
N GLU A 27 -11.14 -5.36 11.09
CA GLU A 27 -12.55 -5.53 10.71
C GLU A 27 -13.13 -6.91 11.07
N ARG A 28 -12.31 -7.96 11.19
CA ARG A 28 -12.76 -9.30 11.56
C ARG A 28 -13.18 -9.40 13.02
N TYR A 29 -12.63 -8.52 13.85
CA TYR A 29 -12.90 -8.47 15.28
C TYR A 29 -13.88 -7.36 15.64
N SER A 30 -13.80 -6.20 14.98
CA SER A 30 -14.68 -5.06 15.24
C SER A 30 -16.04 -5.20 14.56
N GLY A 31 -16.16 -6.02 13.50
CA GLY A 31 -17.35 -6.16 12.67
C GLY A 31 -17.61 -4.95 11.77
N LYS A 32 -16.67 -4.00 11.68
CA LYS A 32 -16.77 -2.80 10.85
C LYS A 32 -15.83 -2.93 9.67
N LYS A 33 -16.39 -2.90 8.46
CA LYS A 33 -15.60 -2.91 7.23
C LYS A 33 -14.69 -1.68 7.15
N HIS A 34 -13.42 -1.90 6.78
CA HIS A 34 -12.40 -0.85 6.70
C HIS A 34 -12.16 -0.10 8.03
N ASP A 35 -12.26 -0.79 9.16
CA ASP A 35 -12.05 -0.17 10.48
C ASP A 35 -10.59 0.27 10.65
N LEU A 36 -10.41 1.52 11.07
CA LEU A 36 -9.12 2.20 11.22
C LEU A 36 -8.60 2.25 12.66
N HIS A 37 -9.34 1.72 13.61
CA HIS A 37 -9.06 2.00 15.03
C HIS A 37 -7.89 1.24 15.65
N HIS A 38 -7.39 0.17 15.03
CA HIS A 38 -6.27 -0.68 15.52
C HIS A 38 -6.48 -1.30 16.91
N PHE A 39 -7.67 -1.18 17.46
CA PHE A 39 -7.92 -1.52 18.86
C PHE A 39 -7.89 -3.02 19.08
N GLU A 40 -8.54 -3.78 18.20
CA GLU A 40 -8.63 -5.23 18.34
C GLU A 40 -7.32 -5.92 17.98
N ILE A 41 -6.59 -5.45 16.97
CA ILE A 41 -5.28 -6.00 16.63
C ILE A 41 -4.29 -5.85 17.79
N TYR A 42 -4.29 -4.73 18.51
CA TYR A 42 -3.45 -4.58 19.70
C TYR A 42 -3.85 -5.54 20.82
N LYS A 43 -5.14 -5.81 21.01
CA LYS A 43 -5.59 -6.84 21.95
C LYS A 43 -5.09 -8.23 21.55
N GLN A 44 -5.10 -8.56 20.25
CA GLN A 44 -4.60 -9.83 19.78
C GLN A 44 -3.08 -9.95 19.99
N LEU A 45 -2.31 -8.90 19.69
CA LEU A 45 -0.87 -8.86 19.95
C LEU A 45 -0.55 -9.01 21.43
N LEU A 46 -1.38 -8.45 22.34
CA LEU A 46 -1.22 -8.65 23.78
C LEU A 46 -1.48 -10.10 24.22
N LYS A 47 -2.20 -10.93 23.45
CA LYS A 47 -2.43 -12.36 23.80
C LYS A 47 -1.23 -13.25 23.48
N VAL A 48 -0.29 -12.78 22.67
CA VAL A 48 0.92 -13.52 22.34
C VAL A 48 1.68 -13.88 23.60
N LYS A 49 2.14 -15.14 23.70
CA LYS A 49 2.82 -15.65 24.90
C LYS A 49 4.26 -15.19 24.96
N GLU A 50 4.96 -15.36 23.86
CA GLU A 50 6.38 -15.02 23.75
C GLU A 50 6.55 -13.52 23.50
N PRO A 51 7.61 -12.91 24.07
CA PRO A 51 7.92 -11.52 23.79
C PRO A 51 8.19 -11.26 22.31
N ILE A 52 7.69 -10.14 21.82
CA ILE A 52 8.00 -9.60 20.48
C ILE A 52 9.26 -8.75 20.63
N ASP A 53 10.32 -9.09 19.90
CA ASP A 53 11.58 -8.33 19.93
C ASP A 53 11.47 -7.06 19.08
N LEU A 54 10.84 -7.18 17.90
CA LEU A 54 10.74 -6.12 16.92
C LEU A 54 9.28 -5.90 16.50
N LEU A 55 8.84 -4.65 16.56
CA LEU A 55 7.53 -4.19 16.08
C LEU A 55 7.74 -3.25 14.88
N VAL A 56 7.35 -3.70 13.70
CA VAL A 56 7.42 -2.91 12.46
C VAL A 56 6.08 -2.22 12.24
N LEU A 57 6.10 -0.91 12.10
CA LEU A 57 4.93 -0.10 11.77
C LEU A 57 5.00 0.30 10.31
N CYS A 58 4.12 -0.24 9.49
CA CYS A 58 4.04 0.06 8.05
C CYS A 58 3.08 1.23 7.82
N TYR A 59 3.55 2.30 7.17
CA TYR A 59 2.80 3.53 6.94
C TYR A 59 2.48 3.78 5.47
N PHE A 60 1.46 4.61 5.29
CA PHE A 60 1.06 5.17 3.99
C PHE A 60 1.59 6.59 3.74
N GLY A 61 2.66 7.04 4.36
CA GLY A 61 3.26 8.38 4.16
C GLY A 61 3.14 9.31 5.37
N ASP A 62 3.63 10.54 5.22
CA ASP A 62 3.84 11.48 6.34
C ASP A 62 2.60 12.31 6.74
N ARG A 63 1.39 11.95 6.38
CA ARG A 63 0.19 12.68 6.79
C ARG A 63 -0.17 12.37 8.24
N THR A 64 0.08 13.31 9.10
CA THR A 64 -0.06 13.23 10.55
C THR A 64 -1.48 12.97 11.04
N PHE A 65 -2.52 13.45 10.37
CA PHE A 65 -3.89 13.40 10.89
C PHE A 65 -4.53 11.98 10.89
N MET A 66 -4.02 11.05 10.10
CA MET A 66 -4.48 9.65 10.13
C MET A 66 -3.74 8.81 11.17
N TYR A 67 -2.67 9.32 11.75
CA TYR A 67 -1.80 8.59 12.66
C TYR A 67 -2.02 8.91 14.13
N GLU A 68 -2.65 10.04 14.46
CA GLU A 68 -2.76 10.48 15.86
C GLU A 68 -3.50 9.47 16.71
N ASP A 69 -4.61 8.94 16.24
CA ASP A 69 -5.35 7.89 16.96
C ASP A 69 -4.57 6.58 17.01
N GLY A 70 -3.97 6.16 15.90
CA GLY A 70 -3.13 4.97 15.85
C GLY A 70 -1.93 5.05 16.79
N LEU A 71 -1.25 6.19 16.86
CA LEU A 71 -0.13 6.42 17.78
C LEU A 71 -0.57 6.45 19.25
N LYS A 72 -1.76 6.97 19.53
CA LYS A 72 -2.35 6.93 20.88
C LYS A 72 -2.57 5.49 21.33
N TYR A 73 -3.16 4.65 20.49
CA TYR A 73 -3.36 3.23 20.78
C TYR A 73 -2.04 2.47 20.87
N LEU A 74 -1.06 2.79 20.04
CA LEU A 74 0.29 2.23 20.15
C LEU A 74 0.91 2.51 21.53
N HIS A 75 0.78 3.75 22.01
CA HIS A 75 1.33 4.10 23.34
C HIS A 75 0.68 3.30 24.47
N ILE A 76 -0.65 3.16 24.42
CA ILE A 76 -1.40 2.33 25.37
C ILE A 76 -0.96 0.87 25.28
N PHE A 77 -0.83 0.34 24.05
CA PHE A 77 -0.35 -1.01 23.81
C PHE A 77 1.05 -1.24 24.40
N LEU A 78 2.02 -0.39 24.09
CA LEU A 78 3.40 -0.55 24.58
C LEU A 78 3.47 -0.50 26.12
N LYS A 79 2.65 0.32 26.76
CA LYS A 79 2.55 0.37 28.23
C LYS A 79 1.99 -0.94 28.80
N ALA A 80 0.91 -1.45 28.22
CA ALA A 80 0.32 -2.73 28.61
C ALA A 80 1.26 -3.91 28.33
N TYR A 81 1.94 -3.85 27.19
CA TYR A 81 2.93 -4.86 26.77
C TYR A 81 4.09 -4.95 27.76
N LYS A 82 4.68 -3.80 28.14
CA LYS A 82 5.72 -3.73 29.16
C LYS A 82 5.27 -4.33 30.50
N LYS A 83 4.04 -4.04 30.90
CA LYS A 83 3.46 -4.60 32.15
C LYS A 83 3.37 -6.13 32.08
N LYS A 84 3.05 -6.70 30.91
CA LYS A 84 2.88 -8.14 30.72
C LYS A 84 4.23 -8.88 30.58
N HIS A 85 5.14 -8.35 29.77
CA HIS A 85 6.35 -9.05 29.35
C HIS A 85 7.65 -8.54 30.01
N GLY A 86 7.58 -7.42 30.76
CA GLY A 86 8.75 -6.78 31.38
C GLY A 86 9.62 -5.96 30.42
N VAL A 87 9.41 -6.11 29.13
CA VAL A 87 10.20 -5.47 28.05
C VAL A 87 9.30 -4.68 27.10
N ILE A 88 9.90 -3.78 26.33
CA ILE A 88 9.24 -3.08 25.21
C ILE A 88 9.94 -3.55 23.94
N PRO A 89 9.20 -3.91 22.87
CA PRO A 89 9.82 -4.26 21.59
C PRO A 89 10.54 -3.05 21.00
N GLU A 90 11.59 -3.29 20.22
CA GLU A 90 12.13 -2.27 19.33
C GLU A 90 11.04 -1.88 18.32
N VAL A 91 10.86 -0.57 18.06
CA VAL A 91 9.83 -0.08 17.14
C VAL A 91 10.47 0.57 15.93
N ILE A 92 10.27 -0.04 14.76
CA ILE A 92 10.70 0.50 13.47
C ILE A 92 9.50 1.02 12.70
N LYS A 93 9.68 2.17 12.05
CA LYS A 93 8.70 2.77 11.15
C LYS A 93 9.14 2.55 9.70
N ASP A 94 8.30 1.92 8.90
CA ASP A 94 8.54 1.72 7.48
C ASP A 94 7.42 2.34 6.65
N LYS A 95 7.78 3.22 5.74
CA LYS A 95 6.85 3.91 4.84
C LYS A 95 7.01 3.49 3.36
N ARG A 96 7.74 2.43 3.11
CA ARG A 96 7.95 1.90 1.76
C ARG A 96 6.78 1.00 1.34
N HIS A 97 5.62 1.62 1.07
CA HIS A 97 4.36 0.93 0.83
C HIS A 97 4.45 -0.07 -0.34
N HIS A 98 4.90 0.39 -1.51
CA HIS A 98 5.05 -0.49 -2.67
C HIS A 98 6.12 -1.58 -2.47
N LEU A 99 7.17 -1.31 -1.69
CA LEU A 99 8.13 -2.35 -1.34
C LEU A 99 7.50 -3.42 -0.45
N ALA A 100 6.60 -3.05 0.47
CA ALA A 100 5.88 -4.03 1.28
C ALA A 100 4.98 -4.93 0.43
N HIS A 101 4.26 -4.37 -0.56
CA HIS A 101 3.51 -5.16 -1.54
C HIS A 101 4.41 -6.07 -2.37
N ALA A 102 5.52 -5.55 -2.87
CA ALA A 102 6.48 -6.32 -3.66
C ALA A 102 7.07 -7.48 -2.87
N ALA A 103 7.47 -7.24 -1.62
CA ALA A 103 7.99 -8.29 -0.73
C ALA A 103 6.93 -9.36 -0.45
N GLY A 104 5.69 -8.96 -0.16
CA GLY A 104 4.59 -9.90 0.04
C GLY A 104 4.34 -10.78 -1.18
N ALA A 105 4.34 -10.21 -2.38
CA ALA A 105 4.17 -10.98 -3.61
C ALA A 105 5.35 -11.91 -3.89
N TYR A 106 6.58 -11.39 -3.78
CA TYR A 106 7.80 -12.13 -4.09
C TYR A 106 8.01 -13.33 -3.17
N TYR A 107 7.96 -13.14 -1.85
CA TYR A 107 8.22 -14.23 -0.90
C TYR A 107 7.13 -15.32 -0.92
N ASN A 108 5.93 -15.01 -1.38
CA ASN A 108 4.87 -16.02 -1.57
C ASN A 108 4.87 -16.65 -2.96
N SER A 109 5.69 -16.18 -3.91
CA SER A 109 5.70 -16.68 -5.28
C SER A 109 6.47 -17.98 -5.47
N GLY A 110 7.44 -18.27 -4.59
CA GLY A 110 8.38 -19.40 -4.73
C GLY A 110 9.48 -19.17 -5.77
N PHE A 111 9.60 -17.97 -6.36
CA PHE A 111 10.69 -17.64 -7.28
C PHE A 111 11.95 -17.19 -6.54
N ASP A 112 13.12 -17.67 -6.98
CA ASP A 112 14.41 -17.20 -6.46
C ASP A 112 14.75 -15.80 -6.98
N LYS A 113 14.28 -15.47 -8.18
CA LYS A 113 14.45 -14.17 -8.84
C LYS A 113 13.25 -13.83 -9.70
N SER A 114 12.74 -12.60 -9.60
CA SER A 114 11.60 -12.16 -10.39
C SER A 114 11.56 -10.64 -10.61
N LEU A 115 10.84 -10.23 -11.64
CA LEU A 115 10.30 -8.88 -11.72
C LEU A 115 8.98 -8.84 -10.96
N VAL A 116 8.83 -7.89 -10.05
CA VAL A 116 7.61 -7.68 -9.29
C VAL A 116 6.98 -6.37 -9.70
N LEU A 117 5.78 -6.45 -10.26
CA LEU A 117 4.96 -5.30 -10.61
C LEU A 117 3.99 -5.01 -9.46
N VAL A 118 4.00 -3.78 -8.97
CA VAL A 118 3.01 -3.25 -8.03
C VAL A 118 2.15 -2.23 -8.76
N VAL A 119 0.85 -2.45 -8.75
CA VAL A 119 -0.17 -1.53 -9.28
C VAL A 119 -1.13 -1.23 -8.14
N ASP A 120 -1.13 0.00 -7.67
CA ASP A 120 -1.94 0.41 -6.52
C ASP A 120 -2.75 1.67 -6.86
N GLY A 121 -3.82 1.90 -6.11
CA GLY A 121 -4.57 3.16 -6.18
C GLY A 121 -3.69 4.33 -5.77
N SER A 122 -3.02 4.19 -4.63
CA SER A 122 -2.01 5.15 -4.17
C SER A 122 -1.11 4.51 -3.13
N GLY A 123 0.17 4.44 -3.41
CA GLY A 123 1.21 4.02 -2.49
C GLY A 123 1.68 5.14 -1.58
N SER A 124 2.94 5.11 -1.17
CA SER A 124 3.49 6.12 -0.27
C SER A 124 3.35 7.53 -0.81
N LEU A 125 2.91 8.43 0.06
CA LEU A 125 2.91 9.87 -0.23
C LEU A 125 4.30 10.44 0.06
N ASP A 126 4.93 11.00 -0.95
CA ASP A 126 6.11 11.82 -0.81
C ASP A 126 5.78 13.27 -1.18
N LYS A 127 5.62 14.13 -0.19
CA LYS A 127 5.15 15.52 -0.30
C LYS A 127 3.78 15.60 -0.99
N LEU A 128 3.74 15.83 -2.29
CA LEU A 128 2.53 16.01 -3.09
C LEU A 128 2.38 14.96 -4.19
N SER A 129 3.18 13.91 -4.13
CA SER A 129 3.19 12.83 -5.12
C SER A 129 2.95 11.49 -4.44
N PHE A 130 2.01 10.70 -4.96
CA PHE A 130 1.79 9.32 -4.54
C PHE A 130 2.44 8.36 -5.53
N GLU A 131 3.00 7.26 -5.02
CA GLU A 131 3.33 6.11 -5.87
C GLU A 131 2.04 5.55 -6.48
N ALA A 132 2.06 5.30 -7.78
CA ALA A 132 0.97 4.65 -8.51
C ALA A 132 1.37 3.25 -8.97
N GLU A 133 2.45 3.15 -9.74
CA GLU A 133 3.02 1.87 -10.17
C GLU A 133 4.50 1.80 -9.82
N SER A 134 4.96 0.59 -9.52
CA SER A 134 6.38 0.32 -9.27
C SER A 134 6.78 -1.04 -9.83
N VAL A 135 8.00 -1.12 -10.36
CA VAL A 135 8.61 -2.39 -10.76
C VAL A 135 9.90 -2.58 -9.98
N TYR A 136 10.04 -3.74 -9.40
CA TYR A 136 11.24 -4.18 -8.68
C TYR A 136 11.83 -5.42 -9.34
N LEU A 137 13.15 -5.48 -9.40
CA LEU A 137 13.86 -6.74 -9.57
C LEU A 137 14.16 -7.28 -8.17
N ALA A 138 13.56 -8.42 -7.83
CA ALA A 138 13.71 -9.09 -6.54
C ALA A 138 14.58 -10.33 -6.68
N GLU A 139 15.55 -10.49 -5.77
CA GLU A 139 16.43 -11.65 -5.67
C GLU A 139 16.88 -11.83 -4.21
N GLY A 140 16.51 -12.94 -3.58
CA GLY A 140 16.79 -13.18 -2.15
C GLY A 140 16.18 -12.11 -1.25
N LEU A 141 16.99 -11.32 -0.56
CA LEU A 141 16.56 -10.21 0.29
C LEU A 141 16.66 -8.84 -0.41
N GLU A 142 17.13 -8.81 -1.65
CA GLU A 142 17.36 -7.57 -2.38
C GLU A 142 16.18 -7.23 -3.29
N PHE A 143 15.79 -5.95 -3.26
CA PHE A 143 14.77 -5.36 -4.12
C PHE A 143 15.36 -4.12 -4.79
N LYS A 144 15.69 -4.26 -6.06
CA LYS A 144 16.18 -3.14 -6.87
C LYS A 144 15.00 -2.47 -7.56
N GLU A 145 14.80 -1.18 -7.32
CA GLU A 145 13.82 -0.38 -8.05
C GLU A 145 14.23 -0.24 -9.51
N ILE A 146 13.37 -0.64 -10.45
CA ILE A 146 13.58 -0.52 -11.89
C ILE A 146 12.77 0.62 -12.47
N TYR A 147 11.53 0.77 -11.97
CA TYR A 147 10.57 1.73 -12.48
C TYR A 147 9.70 2.26 -11.35
N LYS A 148 9.39 3.55 -11.41
CA LYS A 148 8.46 4.23 -10.50
C LYS A 148 7.62 5.22 -11.27
N ASN A 149 6.30 5.09 -11.15
CA ASN A 149 5.36 6.11 -11.58
C ASN A 149 4.68 6.78 -10.40
N PHE A 150 4.57 8.10 -10.46
CA PHE A 150 3.97 8.93 -9.43
C PHE A 150 2.81 9.72 -10.00
N ILE A 151 1.75 9.88 -9.23
CA ILE A 151 0.60 10.73 -9.53
C ILE A 151 0.56 11.93 -8.60
N LYS A 152 -0.04 13.03 -9.08
CA LYS A 152 -0.23 14.26 -8.30
C LYS A 152 -1.37 14.13 -7.30
N LEU A 153 -1.15 14.67 -6.10
CA LEU A 153 -2.24 14.90 -5.17
C LEU A 153 -3.11 16.10 -5.57
N PHE A 154 -2.48 17.19 -6.02
CA PHE A 154 -3.15 18.44 -6.45
C PHE A 154 -2.55 18.95 -7.75
N PRO A 155 -3.30 18.95 -8.86
CA PRO A 155 -2.77 19.34 -10.19
C PRO A 155 -2.23 20.75 -10.29
N GLU A 156 -2.79 21.70 -9.54
CA GLU A 156 -2.62 23.14 -9.75
C GLU A 156 -1.40 23.76 -9.04
N GLN A 157 -0.75 23.04 -8.13
CA GLN A 157 0.20 23.65 -7.18
C GLN A 157 1.68 23.33 -7.43
N MET A 158 2.05 22.69 -8.54
CA MET A 158 3.42 22.18 -8.66
C MET A 158 4.10 22.44 -10.00
N ASP A 159 5.35 22.88 -9.90
CA ASP A 159 6.33 22.80 -10.98
C ASP A 159 6.73 21.31 -11.23
N LEU A 160 6.17 20.74 -12.29
CA LEU A 160 6.38 19.34 -12.70
C LEU A 160 7.86 18.99 -12.91
N PRO A 161 8.66 19.79 -13.63
CA PRO A 161 10.08 19.47 -13.84
C PRO A 161 10.88 19.38 -12.56
N THR A 162 10.70 20.31 -11.65
CA THR A 162 11.41 20.36 -10.36
C THR A 162 11.05 19.15 -9.50
N GLU A 163 9.78 18.78 -9.44
CA GLU A 163 9.35 17.64 -8.64
C GLU A 163 9.81 16.31 -9.27
N THR A 164 9.75 16.17 -10.58
CA THR A 164 10.28 14.99 -11.26
C THR A 164 11.78 14.83 -11.02
N ALA A 165 12.55 15.93 -11.09
CA ALA A 165 13.98 15.91 -10.79
C ALA A 165 14.25 15.49 -9.33
N ARG A 166 13.43 15.95 -8.39
CA ARG A 166 13.51 15.55 -6.97
C ARG A 166 13.23 14.06 -6.80
N LEU A 167 12.17 13.55 -7.40
CA LEU A 167 11.82 12.13 -7.32
C LEU A 167 12.91 11.24 -7.94
N LYS A 168 13.48 11.62 -9.09
CA LYS A 168 14.63 10.92 -9.69
C LYS A 168 15.84 10.86 -8.76
N LYS A 169 16.08 11.92 -7.98
CA LYS A 169 17.17 11.93 -6.99
C LYS A 169 16.89 11.01 -5.79
N LEU A 170 15.62 10.82 -5.42
CA LEU A 170 15.23 9.91 -4.33
C LEU A 170 15.25 8.44 -4.76
N HIS A 171 15.04 8.17 -6.05
CA HIS A 171 14.99 6.83 -6.65
C HIS A 171 16.05 6.67 -7.75
N PRO A 172 17.35 6.73 -7.42
CA PRO A 172 18.43 6.84 -8.42
C PRO A 172 18.59 5.61 -9.31
N SER A 173 18.10 4.45 -8.88
CA SER A 173 18.16 3.19 -9.65
C SER A 173 16.94 2.97 -10.55
N ALA A 174 15.89 3.76 -10.38
CA ALA A 174 14.63 3.59 -11.10
C ALA A 174 14.50 4.57 -12.27
N GLU A 175 13.86 4.11 -13.34
CA GLU A 175 13.25 5.00 -14.31
C GLU A 175 12.02 5.65 -13.64
N VAL A 176 12.05 6.97 -13.46
CA VAL A 176 11.03 7.71 -12.74
C VAL A 176 10.19 8.52 -13.70
N HIS A 177 8.90 8.25 -13.69
CA HIS A 177 7.85 9.00 -14.37
C HIS A 177 6.98 9.71 -13.35
N ARG A 178 6.31 10.74 -13.81
CA ARG A 178 5.33 11.47 -13.02
C ARG A 178 4.24 12.02 -13.92
N GLU A 179 3.05 11.58 -13.64
CA GLU A 179 1.88 11.90 -14.43
C GLU A 179 0.96 12.90 -13.72
N SER A 180 0.20 13.62 -14.51
CA SER A 180 -0.86 14.50 -14.01
C SER A 180 -2.20 13.76 -13.85
N MET A 181 -2.27 12.52 -14.34
CA MET A 181 -3.49 11.73 -14.39
C MET A 181 -3.43 10.53 -13.43
N MET A 182 -4.57 9.89 -13.24
CA MET A 182 -4.71 8.74 -12.37
C MET A 182 -3.96 7.52 -12.92
N GLY A 183 -3.25 6.80 -12.04
CA GLY A 183 -2.66 5.50 -12.33
C GLY A 183 -3.70 4.40 -12.56
N LEU A 184 -3.21 3.21 -12.94
CA LEU A 184 -4.06 2.03 -13.23
C LEU A 184 -4.98 1.63 -12.09
N GLY A 185 -4.48 1.69 -10.85
CA GLY A 185 -5.29 1.34 -9.68
C GLY A 185 -6.50 2.26 -9.52
N TYR A 186 -6.36 3.55 -9.84
CA TYR A 186 -7.47 4.48 -9.83
C TYR A 186 -8.50 4.22 -10.94
N LEU A 187 -8.11 3.60 -12.07
CA LEU A 187 -9.08 3.19 -13.10
C LEU A 187 -10.08 2.18 -12.54
N TYR A 188 -9.63 1.22 -11.75
CA TYR A 188 -10.54 0.29 -11.07
C TYR A 188 -11.46 1.01 -10.07
N SER A 189 -10.93 1.97 -9.34
CA SER A 189 -11.72 2.80 -8.43
C SER A 189 -12.77 3.62 -9.19
N ALA A 190 -12.39 4.22 -10.33
CA ALA A 190 -13.31 4.94 -11.20
C ALA A 190 -14.40 4.00 -11.76
N GLY A 191 -14.01 2.80 -12.22
CA GLY A 191 -14.95 1.77 -12.65
C GLY A 191 -15.94 1.38 -11.56
N ALA A 192 -15.50 1.24 -10.31
CA ALA A 192 -16.37 0.97 -9.17
C ALA A 192 -17.38 2.10 -8.95
N VAL A 193 -16.95 3.36 -9.02
CA VAL A 193 -17.84 4.53 -8.90
C VAL A 193 -18.86 4.58 -10.04
N MET A 194 -18.46 4.30 -11.27
CA MET A 194 -19.37 4.22 -12.41
C MET A 194 -20.45 3.14 -12.24
N MET A 195 -20.16 2.07 -11.50
CA MET A 195 -21.11 1.02 -11.16
C MET A 195 -21.97 1.34 -9.92
N GLY A 196 -21.88 2.55 -9.37
CA GLY A 196 -22.64 2.98 -8.19
C GLY A 196 -22.02 2.56 -6.85
N GLU A 197 -20.79 2.07 -6.85
CA GLU A 197 -20.03 1.72 -5.66
C GLU A 197 -19.13 2.89 -5.19
N THR A 198 -18.44 2.74 -4.08
CA THR A 198 -17.44 3.72 -3.65
C THR A 198 -16.07 3.39 -4.24
N ALA A 199 -15.17 4.38 -4.34
CA ALA A 199 -13.80 4.19 -4.82
C ALA A 199 -13.02 3.13 -4.01
N LEU A 200 -13.31 2.97 -2.72
CA LEU A 200 -12.69 1.95 -1.86
C LEU A 200 -13.24 0.53 -2.13
N GLN A 201 -14.23 0.39 -2.98
CA GLN A 201 -14.83 -0.89 -3.35
C GLN A 201 -14.36 -1.40 -4.72
N ALA A 202 -13.20 -0.95 -5.19
CA ALA A 202 -12.56 -1.42 -6.43
C ALA A 202 -12.48 -2.96 -6.51
N GLY A 203 -12.30 -3.65 -5.37
CA GLY A 203 -12.34 -5.11 -5.30
C GLY A 203 -13.67 -5.72 -5.74
N LYS A 204 -14.82 -5.02 -5.61
CA LYS A 204 -16.09 -5.47 -6.16
C LYS A 204 -16.09 -5.40 -7.69
N ALA A 205 -15.56 -4.31 -8.27
CA ALA A 205 -15.40 -4.18 -9.72
C ALA A 205 -14.52 -5.31 -10.27
N MET A 206 -13.41 -5.63 -9.59
CA MET A 206 -12.54 -6.76 -9.95
C MET A 206 -13.29 -8.09 -9.88
N GLY A 207 -14.09 -8.33 -8.85
CA GLY A 207 -14.92 -9.53 -8.72
C GLY A 207 -15.99 -9.64 -9.82
N LEU A 208 -16.64 -8.53 -10.16
CA LEU A 208 -17.65 -8.48 -11.22
C LEU A 208 -17.06 -8.72 -12.61
N SER A 209 -15.79 -8.41 -12.84
CA SER A 209 -15.13 -8.64 -14.13
C SER A 209 -15.16 -10.12 -14.57
N ALA A 210 -15.26 -11.06 -13.62
CA ALA A 210 -15.38 -12.48 -13.91
C ALA A 210 -16.71 -12.88 -14.57
N TYR A 211 -17.73 -12.03 -14.48
CA TYR A 211 -19.05 -12.24 -15.10
C TYR A 211 -19.20 -11.47 -16.42
N GLY A 212 -18.19 -10.68 -16.79
CA GLY A 212 -18.19 -9.92 -18.04
C GLY A 212 -17.79 -10.76 -19.25
N GLU A 213 -18.16 -10.27 -20.42
CA GLU A 213 -17.73 -10.86 -21.69
C GLU A 213 -16.44 -10.19 -22.18
N SER A 214 -15.45 -11.00 -22.60
CA SER A 214 -14.12 -10.51 -23.01
C SER A 214 -14.11 -9.73 -24.35
N ASN A 215 -15.24 -9.70 -25.05
CA ASN A 215 -15.36 -9.02 -26.37
C ASN A 215 -15.72 -7.53 -26.27
N GLN A 216 -15.87 -6.98 -25.08
CA GLN A 216 -16.20 -5.56 -24.85
C GLN A 216 -14.98 -4.63 -24.80
N THR A 217 -13.85 -5.04 -25.36
CA THR A 217 -12.59 -4.30 -25.34
C THR A 217 -12.61 -2.99 -26.13
N HIS A 218 -13.66 -2.76 -26.94
CA HIS A 218 -13.82 -1.52 -27.71
C HIS A 218 -14.29 -0.32 -26.88
N ILE A 219 -14.71 -0.54 -25.62
CA ILE A 219 -15.19 0.53 -24.73
C ILE A 219 -14.04 1.45 -24.31
N ILE A 220 -12.82 0.93 -24.24
CA ILE A 220 -11.65 1.71 -23.87
C ILE A 220 -10.59 1.52 -24.96
N LYS A 221 -10.48 2.52 -25.82
CA LYS A 221 -9.42 2.59 -26.87
C LYS A 221 -8.26 3.41 -26.36
N ASP A 222 -7.06 3.02 -26.75
CA ASP A 222 -5.82 3.79 -26.62
C ASP A 222 -5.44 4.16 -25.17
N TYR A 223 -5.09 3.18 -24.38
CA TYR A 223 -4.51 3.40 -23.04
C TYR A 223 -3.07 3.90 -23.05
N PHE A 224 -2.37 3.76 -24.17
CA PHE A 224 -0.97 4.14 -24.32
C PHE A 224 -0.84 5.29 -25.30
N VAL A 225 -0.40 6.43 -24.86
CA VAL A 225 -0.09 7.57 -25.73
C VAL A 225 1.22 8.21 -25.28
N ASN A 226 2.20 8.23 -26.18
CA ASN A 226 3.43 9.02 -26.08
C ASN A 226 4.20 8.85 -24.76
N ASP A 227 4.72 7.67 -24.48
CA ASP A 227 5.54 7.35 -23.30
C ASP A 227 4.84 7.56 -21.94
N MET A 228 3.56 7.92 -21.92
CA MET A 228 2.71 7.90 -20.72
C MET A 228 2.11 6.51 -20.57
N LEU A 229 2.13 5.99 -19.36
CA LEU A 229 1.61 4.65 -19.10
C LEU A 229 0.13 4.52 -19.40
N PHE A 230 -0.67 5.58 -19.20
CA PHE A 230 -2.12 5.55 -19.49
C PHE A 230 -2.75 6.92 -19.73
N GLN A 231 -3.44 7.05 -20.85
CA GLN A 231 -4.47 8.06 -21.04
C GLN A 231 -5.79 7.35 -21.37
N CYS A 232 -6.79 7.54 -20.53
CA CYS A 232 -8.15 7.14 -20.87
C CYS A 232 -8.73 8.17 -21.85
N ARG A 233 -9.06 7.76 -23.07
CA ARG A 233 -9.84 8.56 -24.02
C ARG A 233 -11.29 8.11 -23.97
N GLU A 234 -12.19 9.06 -23.87
CA GLU A 234 -13.61 8.78 -24.05
C GLU A 234 -13.82 8.16 -25.45
N VAL A 235 -14.58 7.11 -25.48
CA VAL A 235 -15.06 6.49 -26.71
C VAL A 235 -16.39 7.15 -27.02
N ASN A 236 -16.41 8.00 -28.07
CA ASN A 236 -17.64 8.51 -28.64
C ASN A 236 -18.42 7.40 -29.37
#